data_5fd043af0460eee7927171f5fba2bdef
#
_entry.id   5fd043af0460eee7927171f5fba2bdef
#
_cell.length_a   1.000
_cell.length_b   1.000
_cell.length_c   1.000
_cell.angle_alpha   90.00
_cell.angle_beta   90.00
_cell.angle_gamma   90.00
#
_symmetry.space_group_name_H-M   'P 1'
#
loop_
_entity.id
_entity.type
_entity.pdbx_description
1 polymer ?
#
loop_
_entity_poly.entity_id
_entity_poly.type
_entity_poly.pdbx_seq_one_letter_code
_entity_poly.pdbx_strand_id
1 'polypeptide(L)'
;WTHQNACATIQSILADLKPEAVYFTDSNGQRAGYIFLEMQDASQIPAIAEPWFLAFNASIEIHPVMIPDDLARAGSAIENAVKKYV
;
A
#
# COMPACT_ATOMS: atom_id res chain seq x y z
N TRP A 1 -3.66 12.75 -18.64
CA TRP A 1 -2.66 13.53 -17.91
C TRP A 1 -1.30 13.47 -18.59
N THR A 2 -0.55 14.58 -18.52
CA THR A 2 0.75 14.64 -19.14
C THR A 2 1.81 14.01 -18.21
N HIS A 3 2.87 13.49 -18.81
CA HIS A 3 3.95 12.85 -18.06
C HIS A 3 4.56 13.79 -17.00
N GLN A 4 4.84 15.03 -17.36
CA GLN A 4 5.45 16.00 -16.45
C GLN A 4 4.55 16.34 -15.27
N ASN A 5 3.26 16.59 -15.53
CA ASN A 5 2.30 16.90 -14.49
C ASN A 5 2.08 15.69 -13.57
N ALA A 6 2.03 14.49 -14.15
CA ALA A 6 1.86 13.27 -13.37
C ALA A 6 3.04 13.03 -12.44
N CYS A 7 4.27 13.19 -12.94
CA CYS A 7 5.46 12.99 -12.11
C CYS A 7 5.52 13.98 -10.95
N ALA A 8 5.22 15.25 -11.20
CA ALA A 8 5.22 16.28 -10.15
C ALA A 8 4.15 15.98 -9.10
N THR A 9 2.97 15.58 -9.52
CA THR A 9 1.87 15.24 -8.61
C THR A 9 2.20 14.01 -7.78
N ILE A 10 2.74 12.98 -8.41
CA ILE A 10 3.16 11.76 -7.72
C ILE A 10 4.21 12.08 -6.66
N GLN A 11 5.21 12.89 -7.01
CA GLN A 11 6.26 13.28 -6.05
C GLN A 11 5.68 14.04 -4.87
N SER A 12 4.72 14.92 -5.11
CA SER A 12 4.06 15.66 -4.04
C SER A 12 3.29 14.74 -3.10
N ILE A 13 2.54 13.79 -3.65
CA ILE A 13 1.79 12.83 -2.83
C ILE A 13 2.75 11.96 -2.01
N LEU A 14 3.81 11.46 -2.64
CA LEU A 14 4.78 10.61 -1.95
C LEU A 14 5.53 11.37 -0.86
N ALA A 15 5.80 12.65 -1.06
CA ALA A 15 6.42 13.48 -0.03
C ALA A 15 5.55 13.58 1.22
N ASP A 16 4.24 13.64 1.05
CA ASP A 16 3.29 13.69 2.16
C ASP A 16 3.12 12.33 2.84
N LEU A 17 3.07 11.26 2.06
CA LEU A 17 2.86 9.90 2.59
C LEU A 17 4.09 9.30 3.24
N LYS A 18 5.28 9.65 2.78
CA LYS A 18 6.56 9.12 3.28
C LYS A 18 6.59 7.59 3.32
N PRO A 19 6.39 6.93 2.18
CA PRO A 19 6.31 5.48 2.15
C PRO A 19 7.66 4.82 2.39
N GLU A 20 7.63 3.55 2.83
CA GLU A 20 8.83 2.75 3.00
C GLU A 20 9.43 2.32 1.67
N ALA A 21 8.58 2.03 0.69
CA ALA A 21 9.01 1.62 -0.64
C ALA A 21 7.93 1.95 -1.66
N VAL A 22 8.34 2.25 -2.88
CA VAL A 22 7.43 2.56 -3.99
C VAL A 22 7.96 1.89 -5.24
N TYR A 23 7.09 1.22 -5.98
CA TYR A 23 7.43 0.61 -7.26
C TYR A 23 6.34 0.93 -8.27
N PHE A 24 6.76 1.28 -9.49
CA PHE A 24 5.83 1.58 -10.57
C PHE A 24 5.94 0.51 -11.65
N THR A 25 4.80 0.12 -12.19
CA THR A 25 4.72 -0.91 -13.20
C THR A 25 3.47 -0.67 -14.05
N ASP A 26 3.05 -1.69 -14.78
CA ASP A 26 1.77 -1.69 -15.47
C ASP A 26 0.93 -2.89 -15.01
N SER A 27 -0.38 -2.75 -15.15
CA SER A 27 -1.33 -3.82 -14.84
C SER A 27 -2.43 -3.75 -15.89
N ASN A 28 -2.61 -4.84 -16.64
CA ASN A 28 -3.60 -4.91 -17.72
C ASN A 28 -3.46 -3.78 -18.75
N GLY A 29 -2.21 -3.39 -19.04
CA GLY A 29 -1.92 -2.32 -19.97
C GLY A 29 -2.10 -0.91 -19.43
N GLN A 30 -2.40 -0.77 -18.14
CA GLN A 30 -2.55 0.52 -17.47
C GLN A 30 -1.42 0.75 -16.49
N ARG A 31 -1.08 2.00 -16.27
CA ARG A 31 -0.06 2.34 -15.27
C ARG A 31 -0.52 1.99 -13.88
N ALA A 32 0.38 1.41 -13.10
CA ALA A 32 0.10 0.99 -11.72
C ALA A 32 1.29 1.31 -10.82
N GLY A 33 1.03 1.37 -9.54
CA GLY A 33 2.07 1.55 -8.54
C GLY A 33 1.80 0.71 -7.31
N TYR A 34 2.86 0.23 -6.71
CA TYR A 34 2.81 -0.45 -5.42
C TYR A 34 3.49 0.44 -4.41
N ILE A 35 2.76 0.81 -3.37
CA ILE A 35 3.25 1.70 -2.32
C ILE A 35 3.16 0.96 -1.00
N PHE A 36 4.29 0.81 -0.34
CA PHE A 36 4.39 0.15 0.95
C PHE A 36 4.63 1.21 2.01
N LEU A 37 3.71 1.30 2.95
CA LEU A 37 3.82 2.30 4.01
C LEU A 37 3.31 1.71 5.32
N GLU A 38 3.74 2.33 6.40
CA GLU A 38 3.28 1.96 7.71
C GLU A 38 2.02 2.76 8.05
N MET A 39 1.01 2.05 8.52
CA MET A 39 -0.27 2.66 8.91
C MET A 39 -0.63 2.13 10.29
N GLN A 40 -1.01 3.03 11.19
CA GLN A 40 -1.27 2.66 12.58
C GLN A 40 -2.76 2.44 12.84
N ASP A 41 -3.63 3.03 12.03
CA ASP A 41 -5.06 3.00 12.26
C ASP A 41 -5.78 3.03 10.92
N ALA A 42 -6.85 2.26 10.80
CA ALA A 42 -7.67 2.22 9.60
C ALA A 42 -8.27 3.59 9.22
N SER A 43 -8.43 4.49 10.17
CA SER A 43 -8.91 5.84 9.89
C SER A 43 -7.95 6.65 9.02
N GLN A 44 -6.71 6.19 8.86
CA GLN A 44 -5.73 6.84 7.97
C GLN A 44 -5.92 6.48 6.51
N ILE A 45 -6.73 5.47 6.19
CA ILE A 45 -6.95 5.03 4.81
C ILE A 45 -7.42 6.17 3.89
N PRO A 46 -8.42 6.99 4.26
CA PRO A 46 -8.85 8.07 3.37
C PRO A 46 -7.76 9.08 3.07
N ALA A 47 -6.93 9.43 4.05
CA ALA A 47 -5.84 10.38 3.84
C ALA A 47 -4.78 9.81 2.88
N ILE A 48 -4.60 8.51 2.87
CA ILE A 48 -3.65 7.83 1.99
C ILE A 48 -4.23 7.72 0.57
N ALA A 49 -5.49 7.32 0.47
CA ALA A 49 -6.13 6.98 -0.81
C ALA A 49 -6.67 8.19 -1.58
N GLU A 50 -7.21 9.18 -0.88
CA GLU A 50 -7.93 10.30 -1.51
C GLU A 50 -7.08 11.08 -2.53
N PRO A 51 -5.80 11.38 -2.26
CA PRO A 51 -4.99 12.08 -3.27
C PRO A 51 -4.92 11.36 -4.61
N TRP A 52 -4.90 10.03 -4.60
CA TRP A 52 -4.85 9.25 -5.83
C TRP A 52 -6.19 9.25 -6.57
N PHE A 53 -7.30 9.20 -5.82
CA PHE A 53 -8.63 9.35 -6.42
C PHE A 53 -8.79 10.70 -7.10
N LEU A 54 -8.41 11.76 -6.40
CA LEU A 54 -8.62 13.12 -6.90
C LEU A 54 -7.67 13.47 -8.05
N ALA A 55 -6.39 13.08 -7.94
CA ALA A 55 -5.39 13.45 -8.92
C ALA A 55 -5.47 12.60 -10.19
N PHE A 56 -5.79 11.32 -10.08
CA PHE A 56 -5.65 10.37 -11.18
C PHE A 56 -6.90 9.56 -11.45
N ASN A 57 -7.96 9.74 -10.68
CA ASN A 57 -9.14 8.88 -10.76
C ASN A 57 -8.76 7.40 -10.69
N ALA A 58 -7.82 7.08 -9.81
CA ALA A 58 -7.22 5.76 -9.71
C ALA A 58 -8.15 4.76 -9.03
N SER A 59 -8.01 3.48 -9.39
CA SER A 59 -8.54 2.39 -8.59
C SER A 59 -7.52 2.03 -7.53
N ILE A 60 -7.96 1.81 -6.31
CA ILE A 60 -7.06 1.53 -5.19
C ILE A 60 -7.47 0.24 -4.51
N GLU A 61 -6.48 -0.61 -4.29
CA GLU A 61 -6.61 -1.80 -3.47
C GLU A 61 -5.66 -1.69 -2.30
N ILE A 62 -6.11 -2.06 -1.13
CA ILE A 62 -5.32 -1.98 0.10
C ILE A 62 -5.22 -3.36 0.70
N HIS A 63 -3.99 -3.82 0.91
CA HIS A 63 -3.70 -5.13 1.47
C HIS A 63 -2.76 -4.98 2.66
N PRO A 64 -3.09 -5.53 3.82
CA PRO A 64 -2.12 -5.62 4.89
C PRO A 64 -1.01 -6.59 4.49
N VAL A 65 0.22 -6.19 4.76
CA VAL A 65 1.39 -7.02 4.47
C VAL A 65 2.22 -7.18 5.72
N MET A 66 2.97 -8.29 5.79
CA MET A 66 3.83 -8.59 6.91
C MET A 66 5.29 -8.65 6.44
N ILE A 67 6.19 -8.15 7.28
CA ILE A 67 7.61 -8.41 7.09
C ILE A 67 7.96 -9.76 7.76
N PRO A 68 9.13 -10.34 7.45
CA PRO A 68 9.48 -11.65 8.03
C PRO A 68 9.43 -11.71 9.56
N ASP A 69 9.79 -10.62 10.24
CA ASP A 69 9.73 -10.57 11.71
C ASP A 69 8.29 -10.68 12.22
N ASP A 70 7.33 -10.09 11.53
CA ASP A 70 5.92 -10.19 11.88
C ASP A 70 5.43 -11.62 11.76
N LEU A 71 5.84 -12.31 10.71
CA LEU A 71 5.49 -13.71 10.50
C LEU A 71 6.10 -14.59 11.60
N ALA A 72 7.34 -14.32 11.98
CA ALA A 72 8.00 -15.05 13.07
C ALA A 72 7.24 -14.88 14.40
N ARG A 73 6.78 -13.67 14.68
CA ARG A 73 6.00 -13.41 15.91
C ARG A 73 4.62 -14.08 15.90
N ALA A 74 4.09 -14.38 14.73
CA ALA A 74 2.81 -15.07 14.60
C ALA A 74 2.91 -16.59 14.75
N GLY A 75 4.11 -17.16 14.89
CA GLY A 75 4.33 -18.59 14.91
C GLY A 75 3.52 -19.33 15.97
N SER A 76 3.45 -18.79 17.20
CA SER A 76 2.69 -19.44 18.28
C SER A 76 1.19 -19.44 17.98
N ALA A 77 0.65 -18.39 17.41
CA ALA A 77 -0.75 -18.34 17.03
C ALA A 77 -1.07 -19.34 15.92
N ILE A 78 -0.16 -19.51 14.97
CA ILE A 78 -0.30 -20.50 13.90
C ILE A 78 -0.29 -21.92 14.48
N GLU A 79 0.65 -22.21 15.38
CA GLU A 79 0.72 -23.52 16.05
C GLU A 79 -0.56 -23.82 16.84
N ASN A 80 -1.08 -22.84 17.55
CA ASN A 80 -2.33 -23.01 18.30
C ASN A 80 -3.52 -23.29 17.37
N ALA A 81 -3.56 -22.64 16.21
CA ALA A 81 -4.60 -22.89 15.23
C ALA A 81 -4.51 -24.31 14.65
N VAL A 82 -3.29 -24.77 14.37
CA VAL A 82 -3.07 -26.15 13.89
C VAL A 82 -3.55 -27.16 14.93
N LYS A 83 -3.22 -26.97 16.21
CA LYS A 83 -3.65 -27.87 17.27
C LYS A 83 -5.17 -27.92 17.43
N LYS A 84 -5.84 -26.80 17.17
CA LYS A 84 -7.29 -26.70 17.40
C LYS A 84 -8.12 -27.13 16.20
N TYR A 85 -7.66 -26.87 14.97
CA TYR A 85 -8.49 -27.00 13.78
C TYR A 85 -8.00 -28.05 12.77
N VAL A 86 -6.91 -28.73 13.06
CA VAL A 86 -6.39 -29.79 12.17
C VAL A 86 -6.45 -31.19 12.81
#